data_87300003db9dcc421adb4bb71e70d898
#
_entry.id   87300003db9dcc421adb4bb71e70d898
#
_cell.length_a   1.000
_cell.length_b   1.000
_cell.length_c   1.000
_cell.angle_alpha   90.00
_cell.angle_beta   90.00
_cell.angle_gamma   90.00
#
_symmetry.space_group_name_H-M   'P 1'
#
loop_
_entity.id
_entity.type
_entity.pdbx_description
1 polymer ?
#
loop_
_entity_poly.entity_id
_entity_poly.type
_entity_poly.pdbx_seq_one_letter_code
_entity_poly.pdbx_strand_id
1 'polypeptide(L)'
;IGDARQTLLSVVPQQIKADAIFLDPFSPPKCPQLWTVEFLRHLGDRLASTGRLATYCSAAAVRHGLQLAGLSIATMGDGQPPHPRRRPLGTLASPQPLPPSTFAPWEMEHLQTKAAIPYRDPSGTDSAEVILARRQAEQSKSALEPTSRWKKRWLDRDITNAPSPKCGPH
;
A
#
# COMPACT_ATOMS: atom_id res chain seq x y z
N ILE A 1 -11.70 17.36 17.64
CA ILE A 1 -10.63 17.22 16.62
C ILE A 1 -9.37 16.82 17.36
N GLY A 2 -8.68 15.80 16.92
CA GLY A 2 -7.47 15.28 17.56
C GLY A 2 -6.67 14.37 16.62
N ASP A 3 -5.61 13.76 17.13
CA ASP A 3 -4.82 12.76 16.39
C ASP A 3 -5.67 11.50 16.18
N ALA A 4 -5.83 11.07 14.93
CA ALA A 4 -6.64 9.90 14.57
C ALA A 4 -6.13 8.61 15.24
N ARG A 5 -4.83 8.47 15.49
CA ARG A 5 -4.23 7.31 16.17
C ARG A 5 -4.80 7.18 17.59
N GLN A 6 -4.87 8.31 18.31
CA GLN A 6 -5.37 8.36 19.67
C GLN A 6 -6.90 8.29 19.72
N THR A 7 -7.58 9.03 18.83
CA THR A 7 -9.03 9.08 18.78
C THR A 7 -9.64 7.71 18.47
N LEU A 8 -9.05 6.96 17.55
CA LEU A 8 -9.51 5.62 17.20
C LEU A 8 -9.47 4.65 18.40
N LEU A 9 -8.47 4.79 19.27
CA LEU A 9 -8.29 3.93 20.42
C LEU A 9 -9.12 4.36 21.64
N SER A 10 -9.25 5.67 21.87
CA SER A 10 -9.84 6.21 23.10
C SER A 10 -11.31 6.61 22.99
N VAL A 11 -11.76 7.00 21.79
CA VAL A 11 -13.11 7.55 21.57
C VAL A 11 -14.04 6.56 20.88
N VAL A 12 -13.53 5.76 19.95
CA VAL A 12 -14.35 4.79 19.23
C VAL A 12 -14.46 3.49 20.04
N PRO A 13 -15.67 3.10 20.52
CA PRO A 13 -15.84 1.86 21.28
C PRO A 13 -15.37 0.64 20.49
N GLN A 14 -14.72 -0.31 21.17
CA GLN A 14 -14.13 -1.49 20.50
C GLN A 14 -15.17 -2.39 19.82
N GLN A 15 -16.41 -2.39 20.29
CA GLN A 15 -17.53 -3.17 19.76
C GLN A 15 -18.02 -2.65 18.41
N ILE A 16 -17.76 -1.37 18.10
CA ILE A 16 -18.16 -0.78 16.81
C ILE A 16 -17.27 -1.34 15.71
N LYS A 17 -17.92 -1.98 14.73
CA LYS A 17 -17.29 -2.48 13.51
C LYS A 17 -17.84 -1.73 12.31
N ALA A 18 -16.97 -1.43 11.36
CA ALA A 18 -17.30 -0.75 10.12
C ALA A 18 -17.38 -1.75 8.97
N ASP A 19 -18.40 -1.65 8.15
CA ASP A 19 -18.49 -2.40 6.89
C ASP A 19 -17.58 -1.80 5.81
N ALA A 20 -17.32 -0.48 5.88
CA ALA A 20 -16.43 0.21 4.98
C ALA A 20 -15.58 1.26 5.72
N ILE A 21 -14.29 1.30 5.39
CA ILE A 21 -13.34 2.33 5.82
C ILE A 21 -12.74 2.97 4.57
N PHE A 22 -12.85 4.29 4.43
CA PHE A 22 -12.13 5.04 3.41
C PHE A 22 -10.93 5.72 4.05
N LEU A 23 -9.73 5.24 3.71
CA LEU A 23 -8.46 5.74 4.25
C LEU A 23 -7.80 6.67 3.24
N ASP A 24 -7.96 7.97 3.45
CA ASP A 24 -7.53 9.01 2.50
C ASP A 24 -6.77 10.18 3.14
N PRO A 25 -5.77 9.92 4.01
CA PRO A 25 -4.92 10.99 4.54
C PRO A 25 -3.95 11.50 3.47
N PHE A 26 -3.16 12.54 3.80
CA PHE A 26 -2.07 12.99 2.94
C PHE A 26 -1.11 11.85 2.60
N SER A 27 -0.34 12.02 1.51
CA SER A 27 0.59 10.99 1.03
C SER A 27 1.54 10.48 2.13
N PRO A 28 1.98 9.21 2.07
CA PRO A 28 2.78 8.60 3.13
C PRO A 28 4.04 9.40 3.55
N PRO A 29 4.76 10.09 2.64
CA PRO A 29 5.87 10.95 3.08
C PRO A 29 5.45 12.21 3.84
N LYS A 30 4.22 12.71 3.63
CA LYS A 30 3.70 13.91 4.30
C LYS A 30 3.00 13.61 5.62
N CYS A 31 2.41 12.44 5.74
CA CYS A 31 1.67 12.02 6.92
C CYS A 31 1.95 10.54 7.24
N PRO A 32 3.21 10.16 7.53
CA PRO A 32 3.57 8.75 7.74
C PRO A 32 2.87 8.12 8.93
N GLN A 33 2.39 8.90 9.88
CA GLN A 33 1.73 8.44 11.11
C GLN A 33 0.48 7.60 10.81
N LEU A 34 -0.29 7.98 9.77
CA LEU A 34 -1.53 7.31 9.39
C LEU A 34 -1.32 6.16 8.37
N TRP A 35 -0.05 5.83 8.10
CA TRP A 35 0.33 4.74 7.21
C TRP A 35 1.21 3.69 7.89
N THR A 36 1.36 3.78 9.22
CA THR A 36 2.14 2.81 10.01
C THR A 36 1.41 1.48 10.13
N VAL A 37 2.17 0.39 10.24
CA VAL A 37 1.62 -0.97 10.41
C VAL A 37 0.69 -1.02 11.61
N GLU A 38 1.05 -0.33 12.69
CA GLU A 38 0.31 -0.28 13.95
C GLU A 38 -1.05 0.41 13.76
N PHE A 39 -1.07 1.56 13.10
CA PHE A 39 -2.33 2.26 12.80
C PHE A 39 -3.22 1.47 11.83
N LEU A 40 -2.63 0.88 10.78
CA LEU A 40 -3.36 0.04 9.83
C LEU A 40 -3.95 -1.20 10.50
N ARG A 41 -3.27 -1.79 11.49
CA ARG A 41 -3.80 -2.90 12.31
C ARG A 41 -5.01 -2.45 13.10
N HIS A 42 -4.93 -1.30 13.78
CA HIS A 42 -6.08 -0.74 14.52
C HIS A 42 -7.28 -0.49 13.60
N LEU A 43 -7.06 -0.05 12.36
CA LEU A 43 -8.14 0.07 11.38
C LEU A 43 -8.71 -1.31 10.99
N GLY A 44 -7.84 -2.30 10.78
CA GLY A 44 -8.23 -3.69 10.51
C GLY A 44 -9.09 -4.27 11.64
N ASP A 45 -8.71 -4.03 12.88
CA ASP A 45 -9.45 -4.45 14.08
C ASP A 45 -10.84 -3.80 14.17
N ARG A 46 -11.07 -2.70 13.46
CA ARG A 46 -12.38 -2.01 13.38
C ARG A 46 -13.24 -2.44 12.19
N LEU A 47 -12.72 -3.24 11.28
CA LEU A 47 -13.52 -3.79 10.20
C LEU A 47 -14.44 -4.91 10.71
N ALA A 48 -15.64 -4.97 10.18
CA ALA A 48 -16.47 -6.15 10.25
C ALA A 48 -15.79 -7.32 9.50
N SER A 49 -16.15 -8.56 9.81
CA SER A 49 -15.51 -9.74 9.19
C SER A 49 -15.55 -9.73 7.66
N THR A 50 -16.61 -9.17 7.06
CA THR A 50 -16.77 -8.98 5.61
C THR A 50 -16.44 -7.55 5.15
N GLY A 51 -16.02 -6.69 6.08
CA GLY A 51 -15.75 -5.28 5.83
C GLY A 51 -14.60 -5.05 4.84
N ARG A 52 -14.56 -3.86 4.29
CA ARG A 52 -13.56 -3.43 3.30
C ARG A 52 -12.92 -2.12 3.72
N LEU A 53 -11.61 -2.02 3.52
CA LEU A 53 -10.88 -0.76 3.58
C LEU A 53 -10.46 -0.41 2.16
N ALA A 54 -10.74 0.80 1.74
CA ALA A 54 -10.33 1.34 0.44
C ALA A 54 -9.43 2.56 0.64
N THR A 55 -8.37 2.64 -0.16
CA THR A 55 -7.48 3.81 -0.21
C THR A 55 -7.00 4.05 -1.63
N TYR A 56 -6.84 5.32 -2.01
CA TYR A 56 -6.21 5.70 -3.28
C TYR A 56 -4.71 5.33 -3.32
N CYS A 57 -4.10 5.02 -2.19
CA CYS A 57 -2.67 4.76 -2.10
C CYS A 57 -2.32 3.38 -2.65
N SER A 58 -1.43 3.35 -3.65
CA SER A 58 -0.87 2.12 -4.24
C SER A 58 0.61 1.92 -3.90
N ALA A 59 1.16 2.69 -2.95
CA ALA A 59 2.56 2.59 -2.54
C ALA A 59 2.88 1.22 -1.94
N ALA A 60 4.00 0.61 -2.34
CA ALA A 60 4.41 -0.72 -1.86
C ALA A 60 4.53 -0.78 -0.33
N ALA A 61 5.03 0.28 0.31
CA ALA A 61 5.12 0.36 1.77
C ALA A 61 3.75 0.26 2.46
N VAL A 62 2.72 0.88 1.88
CA VAL A 62 1.35 0.85 2.43
C VAL A 62 0.72 -0.51 2.19
N ARG A 63 0.83 -1.06 0.99
CA ARG A 63 0.33 -2.41 0.65
C ARG A 63 0.96 -3.48 1.55
N HIS A 64 2.27 -3.45 1.72
CA HIS A 64 2.97 -4.37 2.63
C HIS A 64 2.58 -4.11 4.09
N GLY A 65 2.40 -2.83 4.48
CA GLY A 65 1.89 -2.47 5.81
C GLY A 65 0.51 -3.07 6.10
N LEU A 66 -0.42 -3.03 5.14
CA LEU A 66 -1.74 -3.66 5.25
C LEU A 66 -1.65 -5.19 5.41
N GLN A 67 -0.75 -5.84 4.66
CA GLN A 67 -0.50 -7.29 4.81
C GLN A 67 0.07 -7.63 6.21
N LEU A 68 1.03 -6.86 6.69
CA LEU A 68 1.60 -7.02 8.04
C LEU A 68 0.58 -6.70 9.15
N ALA A 69 -0.43 -5.89 8.85
CA ALA A 69 -1.57 -5.64 9.71
C ALA A 69 -2.58 -6.81 9.73
N GLY A 70 -2.36 -7.86 8.93
CA GLY A 70 -3.21 -9.06 8.87
C GLY A 70 -4.33 -8.98 7.85
N LEU A 71 -4.29 -8.01 6.93
CA LEU A 71 -5.32 -7.83 5.90
C LEU A 71 -4.91 -8.45 4.57
N SER A 72 -5.87 -9.10 3.91
CA SER A 72 -5.79 -9.45 2.49
C SER A 72 -5.90 -8.19 1.65
N ILE A 73 -5.13 -8.06 0.59
CA ILE A 73 -5.12 -6.87 -0.26
C ILE A 73 -5.40 -7.20 -1.73
N ALA A 74 -5.98 -6.24 -2.44
CA ALA A 74 -6.18 -6.29 -3.88
C ALA A 74 -5.90 -4.93 -4.53
N THR A 75 -5.48 -4.92 -5.80
CA THR A 75 -5.36 -3.70 -6.59
C THR A 75 -6.73 -3.24 -7.05
N MET A 76 -7.03 -1.94 -6.89
CA MET A 76 -8.17 -1.31 -7.55
C MET A 76 -7.72 -0.82 -8.93
N GLY A 77 -8.33 -1.38 -9.97
CA GLY A 77 -8.10 -1.01 -11.36
C GLY A 77 -9.29 -0.23 -11.96
N ASP A 78 -9.07 0.32 -13.12
CA ASP A 78 -10.06 1.04 -13.94
C ASP A 78 -10.76 0.11 -14.97
N GLY A 79 -10.66 -1.20 -14.78
CA GLY A 79 -11.16 -2.21 -15.72
C GLY A 79 -10.23 -2.49 -16.90
N GLN A 80 -9.12 -1.77 -17.01
CA GLN A 80 -8.11 -1.99 -18.04
C GLN A 80 -7.05 -3.00 -17.58
N PRO A 81 -6.41 -3.73 -18.51
CA PRO A 81 -5.31 -4.60 -18.16
C PRO A 81 -4.21 -3.85 -17.39
N PRO A 82 -3.66 -4.44 -16.32
CA PRO A 82 -2.60 -3.80 -15.55
C PRO A 82 -1.36 -3.59 -16.43
N HIS A 83 -0.75 -2.40 -16.29
CA HIS A 83 0.43 -2.02 -17.07
C HIS A 83 1.45 -1.29 -16.17
N PRO A 84 2.77 -1.58 -16.27
CA PRO A 84 3.78 -1.01 -15.37
C PRO A 84 3.87 0.52 -15.36
N ARG A 85 3.49 1.16 -16.47
CA ARG A 85 3.46 2.64 -16.59
C ARG A 85 2.15 3.29 -16.15
N ARG A 86 1.13 2.49 -15.89
CA ARG A 86 -0.18 2.96 -15.42
C ARG A 86 -0.25 2.80 -13.91
N ARG A 87 -0.59 3.87 -13.21
CA ARG A 87 -0.83 3.79 -11.76
C ARG A 87 -2.18 3.13 -11.49
N PRO A 88 -2.23 2.13 -10.59
CA PRO A 88 -3.50 1.64 -10.07
C PRO A 88 -4.30 2.77 -9.42
N LEU A 89 -5.64 2.67 -9.44
CA LEU A 89 -6.52 3.64 -8.76
C LEU A 89 -6.33 3.63 -7.24
N GLY A 90 -5.90 2.48 -6.69
CA GLY A 90 -5.68 2.37 -5.26
C GLY A 90 -5.49 0.93 -4.79
N THR A 91 -5.77 0.73 -3.50
CA THR A 91 -5.69 -0.57 -2.83
C THR A 91 -6.97 -0.84 -2.06
N LEU A 92 -7.51 -2.04 -2.20
CA LEU A 92 -8.56 -2.58 -1.37
C LEU A 92 -7.94 -3.53 -0.35
N ALA A 93 -8.44 -3.52 0.89
CA ALA A 93 -8.00 -4.44 1.94
C ALA A 93 -9.20 -5.03 2.70
N SER A 94 -9.05 -6.22 3.28
CA SER A 94 -10.12 -6.92 4.00
C SER A 94 -9.55 -7.93 5.00
N PRO A 95 -10.23 -8.18 6.13
CA PRO A 95 -9.92 -9.30 7.02
C PRO A 95 -10.08 -10.67 6.33
N GLN A 96 -11.00 -10.78 5.38
CA GLN A 96 -11.23 -12.01 4.60
C GLN A 96 -10.39 -12.03 3.32
N PRO A 97 -10.07 -13.21 2.80
CA PRO A 97 -9.46 -13.32 1.48
C PRO A 97 -10.28 -12.56 0.43
N LEU A 98 -9.62 -11.72 -0.33
CA LEU A 98 -10.20 -11.07 -1.49
C LEU A 98 -10.17 -12.04 -2.68
N PRO A 99 -11.05 -11.87 -3.70
CA PRO A 99 -10.97 -12.64 -4.93
C PRO A 99 -9.55 -12.72 -5.48
N PRO A 100 -9.21 -13.76 -6.29
CA PRO A 100 -7.84 -13.97 -6.77
C PRO A 100 -7.18 -12.68 -7.18
N SER A 101 -6.00 -12.49 -6.67
CA SER A 101 -5.24 -11.24 -6.71
C SER A 101 -5.31 -10.58 -8.08
N THR A 102 -5.80 -9.36 -8.11
CA THR A 102 -5.70 -8.46 -9.27
C THR A 102 -4.29 -7.90 -9.43
N PHE A 103 -3.33 -8.34 -8.58
CA PHE A 103 -1.95 -7.93 -8.67
C PHE A 103 -1.28 -8.50 -9.92
N ALA A 104 -0.76 -7.62 -10.74
CA ALA A 104 0.11 -8.01 -11.84
C ALA A 104 1.47 -8.52 -11.31
N PRO A 105 2.20 -9.37 -12.06
CA PRO A 105 3.51 -9.87 -11.64
C PRO A 105 4.49 -8.78 -11.21
N TRP A 106 4.50 -7.65 -11.91
CA TRP A 106 5.37 -6.51 -11.58
C TRP A 106 4.99 -5.83 -10.25
N GLU A 107 3.70 -5.81 -9.88
CA GLU A 107 3.25 -5.30 -8.59
C GLU A 107 3.68 -6.24 -7.45
N MET A 108 3.59 -7.55 -7.67
CA MET A 108 4.07 -8.55 -6.71
C MET A 108 5.58 -8.44 -6.50
N GLU A 109 6.36 -8.29 -7.56
CA GLU A 109 7.81 -8.05 -7.44
C GLU A 109 8.11 -6.71 -6.75
N HIS A 110 7.29 -5.67 -6.96
CA HIS A 110 7.47 -4.38 -6.28
C HIS A 110 7.37 -4.51 -4.75
N LEU A 111 6.53 -5.42 -4.26
CA LEU A 111 6.44 -5.74 -2.84
C LEU A 111 7.68 -6.47 -2.29
N GLN A 112 8.60 -6.91 -3.14
CA GLN A 112 9.89 -7.51 -2.76
C GLN A 112 11.07 -6.52 -2.88
N THR A 113 10.79 -5.22 -3.01
CA THR A 113 11.82 -4.19 -3.11
C THR A 113 11.93 -3.37 -1.82
N LYS A 114 13.00 -2.56 -1.71
CA LYS A 114 13.17 -1.58 -0.62
C LYS A 114 11.99 -0.59 -0.49
N ALA A 115 11.19 -0.40 -1.57
CA ALA A 115 9.99 0.44 -1.50
C ALA A 115 8.92 -0.15 -0.57
N ALA A 116 8.89 -1.47 -0.40
CA ALA A 116 7.90 -2.17 0.42
C ALA A 116 8.19 -2.11 1.93
N ILE A 117 9.37 -1.64 2.35
CA ILE A 117 9.67 -1.45 3.77
C ILE A 117 8.63 -0.48 4.35
N PRO A 118 7.84 -0.92 5.34
CA PRO A 118 6.69 -0.18 5.81
C PRO A 118 7.07 0.98 6.73
N TYR A 119 6.12 1.82 7.05
CA TYR A 119 6.19 2.78 8.13
C TYR A 119 5.84 2.08 9.45
N ARG A 120 6.54 2.44 10.53
CA ARG A 120 6.33 1.84 11.87
C ARG A 120 6.31 2.90 12.95
N ASP A 121 5.35 2.75 13.86
CA ASP A 121 5.18 3.58 15.05
C ASP A 121 4.73 2.69 16.22
N PRO A 122 5.65 1.93 16.82
CA PRO A 122 5.29 1.02 17.91
C PRO A 122 4.69 1.72 19.15
N SER A 123 5.01 2.99 19.34
CA SER A 123 4.49 3.79 20.45
C SER A 123 3.08 4.36 20.20
N GLY A 124 2.69 4.51 18.91
CA GLY A 124 1.48 5.22 18.49
C GLY A 124 1.54 6.73 18.68
N THR A 125 2.72 7.27 19.01
CA THR A 125 2.91 8.70 19.35
C THR A 125 4.11 9.35 18.68
N ASP A 126 4.86 8.61 17.89
CA ASP A 126 6.05 9.11 17.21
C ASP A 126 5.72 10.25 16.22
N SER A 127 6.65 11.20 16.10
CA SER A 127 6.54 12.25 15.08
C SER A 127 6.80 11.71 13.67
N ALA A 128 6.43 12.50 12.66
CA ALA A 128 6.68 12.15 11.26
C ALA A 128 8.17 11.89 11.00
N GLU A 129 9.03 12.75 11.56
CA GLU A 129 10.48 12.67 11.40
C GLU A 129 11.05 11.37 11.96
N VAL A 130 10.59 10.95 13.15
CA VAL A 130 11.02 9.70 13.79
C VAL A 130 10.61 8.48 12.97
N ILE A 131 9.37 8.45 12.47
CA ILE A 131 8.85 7.36 11.64
C ILE A 131 9.63 7.28 10.32
N LEU A 132 9.88 8.42 9.66
CA LEU A 132 10.64 8.50 8.41
C LEU A 132 12.10 8.08 8.61
N ALA A 133 12.76 8.55 9.66
CA ALA A 133 14.14 8.18 9.98
C ALA A 133 14.28 6.68 10.26
N ARG A 134 13.35 6.09 11.02
CA ARG A 134 13.30 4.63 11.28
C ARG A 134 13.19 3.84 9.98
N ARG A 135 12.24 4.22 9.11
CA ARG A 135 12.07 3.58 7.82
C ARG A 135 13.30 3.70 6.93
N GLN A 136 13.94 4.85 6.88
CA GLN A 136 15.17 5.07 6.11
C GLN A 136 16.33 4.20 6.62
N ALA A 137 16.48 4.10 7.93
CA ALA A 137 17.48 3.23 8.55
C ALA A 137 17.23 1.74 8.22
N GLU A 138 15.98 1.29 8.22
CA GLU A 138 15.59 -0.06 7.82
C GLU A 138 15.87 -0.30 6.32
N GLN A 139 15.53 0.66 5.45
CA GLN A 139 15.82 0.59 4.02
C GLN A 139 17.33 0.51 3.71
N SER A 140 18.16 1.24 4.46
CA SER A 140 19.61 1.23 4.24
C SER A 140 20.25 -0.12 4.59
N LYS A 141 19.75 -0.78 5.64
CA LYS A 141 20.24 -2.10 6.11
C LYS A 141 19.64 -3.28 5.34
N SER A 142 18.57 -3.06 4.58
CA SER A 142 17.86 -4.13 3.88
C SER A 142 18.64 -4.66 2.68
N ALA A 143 18.65 -5.99 2.53
CA ALA A 143 19.17 -6.69 1.36
C ALA A 143 18.20 -6.72 0.16
N LEU A 144 16.97 -6.21 0.32
CA LEU A 144 15.99 -6.19 -0.76
C LEU A 144 16.47 -5.37 -1.96
N GLU A 145 15.94 -5.73 -3.14
CA GLU A 145 16.28 -5.04 -4.39
C GLU A 145 15.97 -3.53 -4.32
N PRO A 146 16.88 -2.65 -4.77
CA PRO A 146 16.56 -1.25 -4.94
C PRO A 146 15.42 -1.05 -5.95
N THR A 147 14.46 -0.19 -5.61
CA THR A 147 13.29 0.12 -6.46
C THR A 147 13.68 0.62 -7.86
N SER A 148 14.81 1.34 -7.98
CA SER A 148 15.33 1.82 -9.26
C SER A 148 15.70 0.67 -10.21
N ARG A 149 16.30 -0.40 -9.69
CA ARG A 149 16.67 -1.59 -10.48
C ARG A 149 15.41 -2.33 -10.96
N TRP A 150 14.45 -2.57 -10.07
CA TRP A 150 13.16 -3.16 -10.39
C TRP A 150 12.44 -2.34 -11.49
N LYS A 151 12.34 -1.02 -11.32
CA LYS A 151 11.69 -0.12 -12.26
C LYS A 151 12.32 -0.19 -13.64
N LYS A 152 13.66 -0.15 -13.71
CA LYS A 152 14.40 -0.27 -14.98
C LYS A 152 14.09 -1.59 -15.69
N ARG A 153 14.15 -2.71 -14.99
CA ARG A 153 13.88 -4.04 -15.54
C ARG A 153 12.49 -4.15 -16.15
N TRP A 154 11.46 -3.62 -15.49
CA TRP A 154 10.09 -3.69 -15.98
C TRP A 154 9.80 -2.71 -17.12
N LEU A 155 10.36 -1.50 -17.08
CA LEU A 155 10.23 -0.54 -18.19
C LEU A 155 10.97 -1.01 -19.47
N ASP A 156 12.12 -1.68 -19.33
CA ASP A 156 12.86 -2.22 -20.45
C ASP A 156 12.12 -3.41 -21.09
N ARG A 157 11.50 -4.29 -20.29
CA ARG A 157 10.66 -5.40 -20.80
C ARG A 157 9.49 -4.91 -21.64
N ASP A 158 8.86 -3.82 -21.23
CA ASP A 158 7.74 -3.23 -21.94
C ASP A 158 8.13 -2.71 -23.35
N ILE A 159 9.34 -2.18 -23.48
CA ILE A 159 9.84 -1.67 -24.76
C ILE A 159 10.04 -2.83 -25.74
N THR A 160 10.49 -3.99 -25.28
CA THR A 160 10.74 -5.16 -26.12
C THR A 160 9.47 -5.90 -26.55
N ASN A 161 8.36 -5.75 -25.78
CA ASN A 161 7.07 -6.37 -26.07
C ASN A 161 6.05 -5.43 -26.71
N ALA A 162 6.41 -4.20 -27.02
CA ALA A 162 5.52 -3.29 -27.74
C ALA A 162 5.34 -3.81 -29.18
N PRO A 163 4.10 -4.03 -29.67
CA PRO A 163 3.88 -4.38 -31.05
C PRO A 163 4.43 -3.25 -31.92
N SER A 164 5.26 -3.62 -32.91
CA SER A 164 5.77 -2.67 -33.90
C SER A 164 4.60 -1.90 -34.50
N PRO A 165 4.70 -0.57 -34.68
CA PRO A 165 3.66 0.19 -35.35
C PRO A 165 3.49 -0.42 -36.75
N LYS A 166 2.29 -0.96 -37.04
CA LYS A 166 1.94 -1.40 -38.39
C LYS A 166 2.04 -0.18 -39.29
N CYS A 167 3.08 -0.10 -40.13
CA CYS A 167 3.07 0.78 -41.29
C CYS A 167 1.86 0.40 -42.15
N GLY A 168 0.84 1.27 -42.14
CA GLY A 168 -0.25 1.17 -43.09
C GLY A 168 0.28 1.38 -44.52
N PRO A 169 -0.27 0.68 -45.51
CA PRO A 169 0.08 0.94 -46.90
C PRO A 169 -0.44 2.33 -47.29
N HIS A 170 0.40 3.06 -48.00
CA HIS A 170 0.05 4.29 -48.69
C HIS A 170 -0.94 4.02 -49.83
#